data_54d7e7a56d3dd33a016389c5735d5d34
#
_entry.id   54d7e7a56d3dd33a016389c5735d5d34
#
_cell.length_a   1.000
_cell.length_b   1.000
_cell.length_c   1.000
_cell.angle_alpha   90.00
_cell.angle_beta   90.00
_cell.angle_gamma   90.00
#
_symmetry.space_group_name_H-M   'P 1'
#
loop_
_entity.id
_entity.type
_entity.pdbx_description
1 polymer ?
#
loop_
_entity_poly.entity_id
_entity_poly.type
_entity_poly.pdbx_seq_one_letter_code
_entity_poly.pdbx_strand_id
1 'polypeptide(L)'
;VLSAPFDKNTTSFAIPNGSYSSAQKRILEKLSEQSQFNFEQYQVEHATPEKNIVIRAGAGTGKTYTMISRIGFICYTQNVPLQKMADRIVMITFTNEAADQMEEKLKAYFKNCYLVTSKPAYLQMISQIDHMQISTIHSYAKNLIAQMGTSFGYGIDLSITSSEFYRRKKISDLLDAYIYQKEMEQGKNYTDKLGMPVYAIRDSILDFIGKLHNKSVDIGAIEPQDFGTLLNNESHGELHELL
;
A
#
# COMPACT_ATOMS: atom_id res chain seq x y z
N VAL A 1 -6.38 26.32 11.52
CA VAL A 1 -5.93 27.20 12.58
C VAL A 1 -4.43 27.09 12.69
N LEU A 2 -3.76 28.05 12.14
CA LEU A 2 -2.32 28.22 12.31
C LEU A 2 -2.02 28.96 13.63
N SER A 3 -2.76 28.61 14.70
CA SER A 3 -2.28 28.99 16.00
C SER A 3 -0.92 28.33 16.15
N ALA A 4 0.08 29.13 16.33
CA ALA A 4 1.47 28.71 16.39
C ALA A 4 1.61 27.40 17.17
N PRO A 5 1.96 26.28 16.53
CA PRO A 5 1.90 24.95 17.15
C PRO A 5 2.82 24.80 18.36
N PHE A 6 3.68 25.74 18.61
CA PHE A 6 4.61 25.74 19.75
C PHE A 6 4.30 26.84 20.79
N ASP A 7 3.14 27.47 20.70
CA ASP A 7 2.69 28.43 21.70
C ASP A 7 1.93 27.69 22.81
N LYS A 8 2.49 27.68 24.01
CA LYS A 8 1.89 27.03 25.18
C LYS A 8 0.55 27.65 25.60
N ASN A 9 0.24 28.85 25.11
CA ASN A 9 -0.99 29.58 25.43
C ASN A 9 -2.15 29.26 24.44
N THR A 10 -1.92 28.47 23.41
CA THR A 10 -2.96 28.14 22.47
C THR A 10 -3.73 26.89 22.93
N THR A 11 -5.05 27.02 23.06
CA THR A 11 -5.92 25.90 23.42
C THR A 11 -6.00 24.96 22.22
N SER A 12 -5.32 23.85 22.29
CA SER A 12 -5.49 22.74 21.34
C SER A 12 -6.23 21.60 22.02
N PHE A 13 -7.03 20.87 21.29
CA PHE A 13 -7.69 19.68 21.78
C PHE A 13 -7.68 18.57 20.72
N ALA A 14 -7.54 17.33 21.17
CA ALA A 14 -7.75 16.16 20.34
C ALA A 14 -9.16 15.62 20.55
N ILE A 15 -9.73 15.00 19.54
CA ILE A 15 -11.05 14.35 19.61
C ILE A 15 -10.83 12.87 19.93
N PRO A 16 -11.05 12.43 21.17
CA PRO A 16 -10.88 11.03 21.53
C PRO A 16 -12.01 10.21 20.92
N ASN A 17 -11.65 9.12 20.23
CA ASN A 17 -12.62 8.16 19.69
C ASN A 17 -13.66 8.72 18.69
N GLY A 18 -13.40 9.86 18.08
CA GLY A 18 -14.37 10.56 17.24
C GLY A 18 -15.50 11.25 18.02
N SER A 19 -15.45 11.25 19.36
CA SER A 19 -16.42 11.93 20.20
C SER A 19 -15.90 13.30 20.64
N TYR A 20 -16.70 14.32 20.49
CA TYR A 20 -16.37 15.68 20.91
C TYR A 20 -17.48 16.25 21.80
N SER A 21 -17.10 17.12 22.70
CA SER A 21 -18.06 17.89 23.54
C SER A 21 -18.80 18.94 22.70
N SER A 22 -19.94 19.41 23.19
CA SER A 22 -20.69 20.51 22.56
C SER A 22 -19.83 21.77 22.37
N ALA A 23 -18.93 22.06 23.29
CA ALA A 23 -18.00 23.18 23.18
C ALA A 23 -16.97 22.97 22.05
N GLN A 24 -16.40 21.79 21.95
CA GLN A 24 -15.46 21.43 20.88
C GLN A 24 -16.14 21.48 19.51
N LYS A 25 -17.37 20.97 19.41
CA LYS A 25 -18.18 21.03 18.19
C LYS A 25 -18.34 22.47 17.71
N ARG A 26 -18.79 23.37 18.60
CA ARG A 26 -18.95 24.82 18.28
C ARG A 26 -17.65 25.45 17.79
N ILE A 27 -16.50 25.08 18.38
CA ILE A 27 -15.20 25.59 17.94
C ILE A 27 -14.90 25.12 16.53
N LEU A 28 -15.10 23.83 16.22
CA LEU A 28 -14.83 23.28 14.88
C LEU A 28 -15.78 23.87 13.83
N GLU A 29 -17.07 24.04 14.16
CA GLU A 29 -18.06 24.70 13.29
C GLU A 29 -17.63 26.14 12.97
N LYS A 30 -17.27 26.93 14.00
CA LYS A 30 -16.79 28.30 13.81
C LYS A 30 -15.49 28.37 12.99
N LEU A 31 -14.59 27.41 13.13
CA LEU A 31 -13.37 27.32 12.32
C LEU A 31 -13.71 27.01 10.87
N SER A 32 -14.66 26.11 10.61
CA SER A 32 -15.08 25.76 9.25
C SER A 32 -15.77 26.93 8.53
N GLU A 33 -16.46 27.81 9.25
CA GLU A 33 -17.05 29.04 8.68
C GLU A 33 -16.00 30.08 8.26
N GLN A 34 -14.82 30.07 8.89
CA GLN A 34 -13.76 31.06 8.71
C GLN A 34 -12.57 30.59 7.87
N SER A 35 -12.60 29.36 7.38
CA SER A 35 -11.48 28.75 6.65
C SER A 35 -11.97 27.98 5.42
N GLN A 36 -11.00 27.45 4.65
CA GLN A 36 -11.30 26.56 3.52
C GLN A 36 -11.56 25.10 3.95
N PHE A 37 -11.32 24.77 5.23
CA PHE A 37 -11.63 23.45 5.76
C PHE A 37 -13.10 23.38 6.17
N ASN A 38 -13.76 22.27 5.75
CA ASN A 38 -15.07 21.95 6.27
C ASN A 38 -15.00 21.29 7.66
N PHE A 39 -16.15 21.07 8.26
CA PHE A 39 -16.25 20.50 9.60
C PHE A 39 -15.63 19.09 9.68
N GLU A 40 -15.88 18.25 8.69
CA GLU A 40 -15.35 16.88 8.63
C GLU A 40 -13.82 16.85 8.51
N GLN A 41 -13.23 17.78 7.76
CA GLN A 41 -11.79 17.92 7.65
C GLN A 41 -11.16 18.32 8.99
N TYR A 42 -11.79 19.22 9.74
CA TYR A 42 -11.37 19.55 11.11
C TYR A 42 -11.52 18.37 12.08
N GLN A 43 -12.58 17.56 11.94
CA GLN A 43 -12.72 16.34 12.73
C GLN A 43 -11.55 15.37 12.48
N VAL A 44 -11.14 15.19 11.22
CA VAL A 44 -9.99 14.36 10.85
C VAL A 44 -8.69 14.94 11.39
N GLU A 45 -8.47 16.24 11.22
CA GLU A 45 -7.27 16.92 11.70
C GLU A 45 -7.10 16.73 13.22
N HIS A 46 -8.16 16.95 13.99
CA HIS A 46 -8.14 16.94 15.46
C HIS A 46 -8.36 15.56 16.08
N ALA A 47 -8.63 14.52 15.29
CA ALA A 47 -8.81 13.19 15.83
C ALA A 47 -7.56 12.68 16.55
N THR A 48 -7.76 11.95 17.66
CA THR A 48 -6.65 11.39 18.43
C THR A 48 -5.80 10.43 17.59
N PRO A 49 -4.47 10.40 17.73
CA PRO A 49 -3.61 9.44 17.05
C PRO A 49 -3.67 8.02 17.65
N GLU A 50 -4.31 7.85 18.81
CA GLU A 50 -4.39 6.56 19.51
C GLU A 50 -5.29 5.53 18.82
N LYS A 51 -6.08 5.94 17.83
CA LYS A 51 -7.00 5.05 17.11
C LYS A 51 -6.82 5.12 15.61
N ASN A 52 -7.09 4.00 14.98
CA ASN A 52 -7.14 3.92 13.52
C ASN A 52 -8.31 4.72 12.96
N ILE A 53 -8.05 5.49 11.91
CA ILE A 53 -9.05 6.32 11.23
C ILE A 53 -9.15 5.86 9.79
N VAL A 54 -10.37 5.63 9.34
CA VAL A 54 -10.69 5.37 7.93
C VAL A 54 -11.43 6.57 7.37
N ILE A 55 -10.84 7.21 6.36
CA ILE A 55 -11.42 8.38 5.68
C ILE A 55 -11.96 7.93 4.33
N ARG A 56 -13.27 8.04 4.14
CA ARG A 56 -13.93 7.82 2.85
C ARG A 56 -14.23 9.17 2.20
N ALA A 57 -13.55 9.46 1.10
CA ALA A 57 -13.68 10.75 0.43
C ALA A 57 -13.47 10.62 -1.09
N GLY A 58 -14.23 11.35 -1.87
CA GLY A 58 -14.16 11.39 -3.33
C GLY A 58 -12.85 12.02 -3.87
N ALA A 59 -12.65 11.99 -5.17
CA ALA A 59 -11.55 12.73 -5.81
C ALA A 59 -11.75 14.24 -5.62
N GLY A 60 -10.67 14.99 -5.44
CA GLY A 60 -10.72 16.45 -5.30
C GLY A 60 -11.20 16.99 -3.95
N THR A 61 -11.58 16.17 -2.98
CA THR A 61 -12.11 16.59 -1.66
C THR A 61 -11.04 17.07 -0.68
N GLY A 62 -9.81 17.27 -1.11
CA GLY A 62 -8.74 17.78 -0.23
C GLY A 62 -8.10 16.75 0.70
N LYS A 63 -8.27 15.41 0.45
CA LYS A 63 -7.69 14.33 1.29
C LYS A 63 -6.23 14.55 1.66
N THR A 64 -5.39 14.80 0.66
CA THR A 64 -3.94 14.99 0.86
C THR A 64 -3.67 16.21 1.75
N TYR A 65 -4.40 17.29 1.54
CA TYR A 65 -4.25 18.49 2.34
C TYR A 65 -4.68 18.28 3.79
N THR A 66 -5.79 17.59 4.02
CA THR A 66 -6.25 17.20 5.36
C THR A 66 -5.25 16.30 6.07
N MET A 67 -4.62 15.35 5.37
CA MET A 67 -3.58 14.49 5.94
C MET A 67 -2.35 15.31 6.36
N ILE A 68 -1.90 16.24 5.53
CA ILE A 68 -0.75 17.10 5.82
C ILE A 68 -1.04 17.99 7.03
N SER A 69 -2.20 18.61 7.09
CA SER A 69 -2.61 19.43 8.23
C SER A 69 -2.70 18.59 9.51
N ARG A 70 -3.20 17.35 9.42
CA ARG A 70 -3.21 16.42 10.54
C ARG A 70 -1.80 16.08 11.03
N ILE A 71 -0.82 15.90 10.15
CA ILE A 71 0.57 15.66 10.55
C ILE A 71 1.08 16.85 11.37
N GLY A 72 0.87 18.07 10.89
CA GLY A 72 1.18 19.28 11.63
C GLY A 72 0.53 19.34 13.01
N PHE A 73 -0.77 18.98 13.08
CA PHE A 73 -1.53 18.93 14.33
C PHE A 73 -0.99 17.87 15.31
N ILE A 74 -0.65 16.67 14.82
CA ILE A 74 -0.08 15.60 15.66
C ILE A 74 1.29 16.01 16.18
N CYS A 75 2.16 16.54 15.32
CA CYS A 75 3.48 17.03 15.74
C CYS A 75 3.39 18.09 16.83
N TYR A 76 2.36 18.93 16.75
CA TYR A 76 2.09 19.96 17.74
C TYR A 76 1.55 19.39 19.06
N THR A 77 0.48 18.60 19.00
CA THR A 77 -0.24 18.13 20.21
C THR A 77 0.50 17.07 20.98
N GLN A 78 1.29 16.25 20.28
CA GLN A 78 2.06 15.15 20.87
C GLN A 78 3.44 15.58 21.34
N ASN A 79 3.82 16.84 21.18
CA ASN A 79 5.18 17.32 21.43
C ASN A 79 6.23 16.39 20.82
N VAL A 80 6.00 15.91 19.59
CA VAL A 80 6.94 15.02 18.91
C VAL A 80 8.28 15.74 18.81
N PRO A 81 9.35 15.23 19.42
CA PRO A 81 10.65 15.83 19.27
C PRO A 81 10.99 15.91 17.78
N LEU A 82 11.40 17.08 17.31
CA LEU A 82 11.64 17.32 15.89
C LEU A 82 12.58 16.29 15.29
N GLN A 83 13.61 15.86 16.03
CA GLN A 83 14.57 14.85 15.64
C GLN A 83 13.97 13.44 15.49
N LYS A 84 12.78 13.19 16.04
CA LYS A 84 12.08 11.91 15.97
C LYS A 84 10.89 11.90 15.02
N MET A 85 10.67 12.99 14.30
CA MET A 85 9.55 13.09 13.35
C MET A 85 9.71 12.06 12.22
N ALA A 86 10.91 11.92 11.68
CA ALA A 86 11.23 10.96 10.64
C ALA A 86 11.01 9.50 11.08
N ASP A 87 11.31 9.18 12.35
CA ASP A 87 11.16 7.82 12.89
C ASP A 87 9.71 7.45 13.24
N ARG A 88 8.83 8.43 13.37
CA ARG A 88 7.45 8.21 13.86
C ARG A 88 6.37 8.33 12.81
N ILE A 89 6.67 8.93 11.68
CA ILE A 89 5.69 9.19 10.62
C ILE A 89 6.12 8.48 9.36
N VAL A 90 5.27 7.58 8.89
CA VAL A 90 5.41 6.87 7.62
C VAL A 90 4.23 7.24 6.73
N MET A 91 4.51 7.65 5.50
CA MET A 91 3.49 7.96 4.49
C MET A 91 3.62 6.98 3.32
N ILE A 92 2.54 6.27 3.03
CA ILE A 92 2.53 5.24 1.99
C ILE A 92 1.53 5.62 0.90
N THR A 93 1.95 5.50 -0.35
CA THR A 93 1.15 5.78 -1.54
C THR A 93 1.15 4.60 -2.50
N PHE A 94 0.39 4.72 -3.60
CA PHE A 94 0.41 3.72 -4.67
C PHE A 94 1.45 4.01 -5.76
N THR A 95 1.79 5.29 -5.99
CA THR A 95 2.72 5.70 -7.06
C THR A 95 3.84 6.57 -6.53
N ASN A 96 4.97 6.60 -7.22
CA ASN A 96 6.10 7.44 -6.86
C ASN A 96 5.74 8.94 -7.00
N GLU A 97 5.01 9.31 -8.05
CA GLU A 97 4.57 10.69 -8.27
C GLU A 97 3.69 11.19 -7.12
N ALA A 98 2.86 10.32 -6.54
CA ALA A 98 2.06 10.67 -5.36
C ALA A 98 2.93 10.83 -4.10
N ALA A 99 4.01 10.06 -3.97
CA ALA A 99 4.96 10.20 -2.87
C ALA A 99 5.71 11.54 -2.97
N ASP A 100 6.23 11.86 -4.14
CA ASP A 100 6.92 13.13 -4.41
C ASP A 100 5.99 14.33 -4.15
N GLN A 101 4.76 14.28 -4.64
CA GLN A 101 3.76 15.32 -4.37
C GLN A 101 3.40 15.46 -2.88
N MET A 102 3.38 14.37 -2.12
CA MET A 102 3.15 14.44 -0.68
C MET A 102 4.30 15.12 0.03
N GLU A 103 5.53 14.78 -0.33
CA GLU A 103 6.74 15.39 0.23
C GLU A 103 6.77 16.90 -0.05
N GLU A 104 6.58 17.31 -1.31
CA GLU A 104 6.53 18.72 -1.70
C GLU A 104 5.45 19.51 -0.94
N LYS A 105 4.25 18.95 -0.85
CA LYS A 105 3.14 19.58 -0.15
C LYS A 105 3.39 19.70 1.35
N LEU A 106 4.04 18.70 1.96
CA LEU A 106 4.42 18.75 3.37
C LEU A 106 5.47 19.82 3.63
N LYS A 107 6.50 19.92 2.77
CA LYS A 107 7.50 20.99 2.80
C LYS A 107 6.86 22.38 2.66
N ALA A 108 5.97 22.52 1.68
CA ALA A 108 5.23 23.77 1.46
C ALA A 108 4.36 24.16 2.66
N TYR A 109 3.70 23.19 3.29
CA TYR A 109 2.89 23.43 4.50
C TYR A 109 3.74 24.00 5.64
N PHE A 110 4.85 23.36 5.98
CA PHE A 110 5.71 23.85 7.06
C PHE A 110 6.42 25.17 6.70
N LYS A 111 6.76 25.39 5.43
CA LYS A 111 7.26 26.68 4.96
C LYS A 111 6.21 27.78 5.19
N ASN A 112 4.96 27.54 4.87
CA ASN A 112 3.87 28.49 5.12
C ASN A 112 3.69 28.74 6.62
N CYS A 113 3.77 27.69 7.45
CA CYS A 113 3.74 27.83 8.90
C CYS A 113 4.89 28.72 9.41
N TYR A 114 6.10 28.57 8.86
CA TYR A 114 7.23 29.44 9.19
C TYR A 114 6.97 30.89 8.77
N LEU A 115 6.52 31.13 7.55
CA LEU A 115 6.26 32.48 7.05
C LEU A 115 5.21 33.24 7.88
N VAL A 116 4.21 32.53 8.40
CA VAL A 116 3.15 33.13 9.23
C VAL A 116 3.59 33.34 10.66
N THR A 117 4.42 32.45 11.22
CA THR A 117 4.72 32.44 12.65
C THR A 117 6.14 32.89 12.99
N SER A 118 7.02 32.95 12.00
CA SER A 118 8.47 33.22 12.16
C SER A 118 9.18 32.23 13.11
N LYS A 119 8.62 31.04 13.37
CA LYS A 119 9.20 30.07 14.29
C LYS A 119 10.21 29.15 13.62
N PRO A 120 11.50 29.15 14.04
CA PRO A 120 12.54 28.30 13.40
C PRO A 120 12.26 26.79 13.46
N ALA A 121 11.43 26.34 14.39
CA ALA A 121 11.02 24.93 14.51
C ALA A 121 10.40 24.38 13.22
N TYR A 122 9.69 25.18 12.45
CA TYR A 122 9.15 24.75 11.16
C TYR A 122 10.22 24.51 10.11
N LEU A 123 11.32 25.27 10.12
CA LEU A 123 12.47 25.03 9.24
C LEU A 123 13.17 23.70 9.60
N GLN A 124 13.26 23.41 10.90
CA GLN A 124 13.78 22.12 11.36
C GLN A 124 12.87 20.96 10.95
N MET A 125 11.53 21.14 10.95
CA MET A 125 10.60 20.13 10.42
C MET A 125 10.82 19.88 8.93
N ILE A 126 11.08 20.92 8.14
CA ILE A 126 11.37 20.75 6.70
C ILE A 126 12.62 19.89 6.50
N SER A 127 13.68 20.11 7.27
CA SER A 127 14.90 19.28 7.15
C SER A 127 14.70 17.83 7.58
N GLN A 128 13.71 17.53 8.42
CA GLN A 128 13.39 16.17 8.81
C GLN A 128 12.58 15.41 7.75
N ILE A 129 11.88 16.11 6.87
CA ILE A 129 11.07 15.49 5.81
C ILE A 129 11.93 14.65 4.88
N ASP A 130 13.16 15.11 4.56
CA ASP A 130 14.09 14.37 3.70
C ASP A 130 14.51 13.00 4.30
N HIS A 131 14.33 12.82 5.60
CA HIS A 131 14.60 11.57 6.31
C HIS A 131 13.34 10.74 6.60
N MET A 132 12.16 11.27 6.28
CA MET A 132 10.90 10.55 6.50
C MET A 132 10.73 9.43 5.46
N GLN A 133 10.08 8.36 5.87
CA GLN A 133 9.67 7.29 4.97
C GLN A 133 8.39 7.71 4.23
N ILE A 134 8.57 8.40 3.09
CA ILE A 134 7.48 8.76 2.17
C ILE A 134 7.71 7.98 0.88
N SER A 135 6.91 6.94 0.61
CA SER A 135 7.20 6.03 -0.49
C SER A 135 5.99 5.21 -0.92
N THR A 136 6.15 4.42 -1.98
CA THR A 136 5.15 3.43 -2.35
C THR A 136 5.17 2.25 -1.37
N ILE A 137 4.04 1.50 -1.33
CA ILE A 137 3.94 0.29 -0.49
C ILE A 137 5.03 -0.74 -0.82
N HIS A 138 5.40 -0.87 -2.10
CA HIS A 138 6.46 -1.78 -2.53
C HIS A 138 7.84 -1.33 -2.04
N SER A 139 8.14 -0.04 -2.15
CA SER A 139 9.40 0.53 -1.65
C SER A 139 9.50 0.42 -0.12
N TYR A 140 8.40 0.67 0.59
CA TYR A 140 8.33 0.50 2.03
C TYR A 140 8.57 -0.96 2.44
N ALA A 141 7.88 -1.90 1.81
CA ALA A 141 8.06 -3.33 2.06
C ALA A 141 9.50 -3.78 1.78
N LYS A 142 10.10 -3.31 0.67
CA LYS A 142 11.51 -3.58 0.35
C LYS A 142 12.44 -3.09 1.45
N ASN A 143 12.24 -1.85 1.94
CA ASN A 143 13.07 -1.28 3.01
C ASN A 143 12.92 -2.08 4.31
N LEU A 144 11.71 -2.50 4.68
CA LEU A 144 11.48 -3.36 5.85
C LEU A 144 12.20 -4.70 5.71
N ILE A 145 12.10 -5.35 4.55
CA ILE A 145 12.78 -6.62 4.30
C ILE A 145 14.31 -6.43 4.32
N ALA A 146 14.83 -5.32 3.77
CA ALA A 146 16.26 -5.02 3.82
C ALA A 146 16.77 -4.82 5.26
N GLN A 147 15.98 -4.17 6.11
CA GLN A 147 16.34 -3.95 7.51
C GLN A 147 16.26 -5.22 8.37
N MET A 148 15.29 -6.07 8.10
CA MET A 148 15.01 -7.28 8.90
C MET A 148 15.53 -8.56 8.23
N GLY A 149 15.90 -8.50 6.95
CA GLY A 149 16.14 -9.67 6.10
C GLY A 149 17.28 -10.55 6.58
N THR A 150 18.33 -9.96 7.14
CA THR A 150 19.45 -10.73 7.73
C THR A 150 19.00 -11.63 8.89
N SER A 151 18.02 -11.17 9.69
CA SER A 151 17.43 -11.95 10.77
C SER A 151 16.57 -13.13 10.26
N PHE A 152 16.11 -13.06 9.01
CA PHE A 152 15.32 -14.09 8.33
C PHE A 152 16.13 -14.92 7.32
N GLY A 153 17.46 -14.74 7.26
CA GLY A 153 18.34 -15.47 6.35
C GLY A 153 18.35 -14.98 4.91
N TYR A 154 17.77 -13.81 4.63
CA TYR A 154 17.87 -13.17 3.32
C TYR A 154 19.19 -12.42 3.20
N GLY A 155 19.79 -12.45 1.99
CA GLY A 155 21.00 -11.66 1.68
C GLY A 155 20.72 -10.16 1.65
N ILE A 156 21.80 -9.37 1.72
CA ILE A 156 21.74 -7.89 1.73
C ILE A 156 21.21 -7.32 0.38
N ASP A 157 21.45 -8.05 -0.72
CA ASP A 157 21.00 -7.65 -2.08
C ASP A 157 19.64 -8.27 -2.42
N LEU A 158 18.58 -7.71 -1.86
CA LEU A 158 17.21 -8.07 -2.21
C LEU A 158 16.73 -7.22 -3.38
N SER A 159 16.56 -7.84 -4.55
CA SER A 159 15.83 -7.25 -5.66
C SER A 159 14.41 -7.81 -5.71
N ILE A 160 13.40 -6.94 -5.69
CA ILE A 160 12.02 -7.32 -5.98
C ILE A 160 11.91 -7.39 -7.51
N THR A 161 11.94 -8.59 -8.05
CA THR A 161 11.69 -8.82 -9.47
C THR A 161 10.28 -9.35 -9.68
N SER A 162 9.64 -8.93 -10.76
CA SER A 162 8.41 -9.57 -11.21
C SER A 162 8.70 -11.03 -11.50
N SER A 163 8.14 -11.94 -10.71
CA SER A 163 8.27 -13.38 -10.93
C SER A 163 7.51 -13.86 -12.18
N GLU A 164 6.72 -13.00 -12.82
CA GLU A 164 5.87 -13.35 -13.95
C GLU A 164 6.67 -13.87 -15.15
N PHE A 165 7.77 -13.21 -15.50
CA PHE A 165 8.63 -13.67 -16.58
C PHE A 165 9.23 -15.06 -16.30
N TYR A 166 9.73 -15.28 -15.08
CA TYR A 166 10.30 -16.55 -14.67
C TYR A 166 9.24 -17.65 -14.58
N ARG A 167 8.05 -17.35 -14.06
CA ARG A 167 6.92 -18.27 -14.02
C ARG A 167 6.49 -18.66 -15.43
N ARG A 168 6.29 -17.67 -16.31
CA ARG A 168 5.92 -17.90 -17.71
C ARG A 168 6.93 -18.79 -18.43
N LYS A 169 8.23 -18.50 -18.27
CA LYS A 169 9.29 -19.30 -18.83
C LYS A 169 9.28 -20.74 -18.27
N LYS A 170 9.21 -20.88 -16.95
CA LYS A 170 9.20 -22.20 -16.29
C LYS A 170 8.02 -23.06 -16.73
N ILE A 171 6.83 -22.48 -16.81
CA ILE A 171 5.63 -23.21 -17.27
C ILE A 171 5.75 -23.55 -18.76
N SER A 172 6.32 -22.66 -19.61
CA SER A 172 6.57 -23.00 -21.01
C SER A 172 7.53 -24.19 -21.12
N ASP A 173 8.64 -24.18 -20.40
CA ASP A 173 9.64 -25.27 -20.45
C ASP A 173 9.02 -26.60 -19.97
N LEU A 174 8.19 -26.58 -18.93
CA LEU A 174 7.49 -27.77 -18.44
C LEU A 174 6.43 -28.27 -19.43
N LEU A 175 5.66 -27.37 -20.03
CA LEU A 175 4.63 -27.70 -21.00
C LEU A 175 5.24 -28.27 -22.28
N ASP A 176 6.33 -27.70 -22.76
CA ASP A 176 7.05 -28.20 -23.93
C ASP A 176 7.62 -29.61 -23.66
N ALA A 177 8.18 -29.84 -22.47
CA ALA A 177 8.66 -31.17 -22.08
C ALA A 177 7.51 -32.20 -21.98
N TYR A 178 6.38 -31.81 -21.41
CA TYR A 178 5.19 -32.66 -21.34
C TYR A 178 4.65 -33.00 -22.71
N ILE A 179 4.48 -32.04 -23.60
CA ILE A 179 4.00 -32.26 -24.97
C ILE A 179 4.96 -33.19 -25.71
N TYR A 180 6.26 -32.99 -25.59
CA TYR A 180 7.26 -33.86 -26.22
C TYR A 180 7.14 -35.31 -25.71
N GLN A 181 6.97 -35.51 -24.42
CA GLN A 181 6.75 -36.84 -23.87
C GLN A 181 5.47 -37.48 -24.41
N LYS A 182 4.35 -36.76 -24.48
CA LYS A 182 3.08 -37.25 -25.01
C LYS A 182 3.13 -37.53 -26.50
N GLU A 183 3.88 -36.77 -27.28
CA GLU A 183 4.11 -37.05 -28.69
C GLU A 183 4.93 -38.34 -28.92
N MET A 184 5.84 -38.66 -28.01
CA MET A 184 6.59 -39.91 -28.03
C MET A 184 5.70 -41.13 -27.68
N GLU A 185 4.76 -40.96 -26.75
CA GLU A 185 3.85 -42.00 -26.28
C GLU A 185 2.66 -42.23 -27.25
N GLN A 186 2.08 -41.16 -27.76
CA GLN A 186 0.81 -41.18 -28.49
C GLN A 186 0.91 -40.81 -30.00
N GLY A 187 2.10 -40.40 -30.45
CA GLY A 187 2.37 -40.00 -31.83
C GLY A 187 2.42 -38.49 -32.05
N LYS A 188 3.03 -38.07 -33.15
CA LYS A 188 3.39 -36.66 -33.45
C LYS A 188 2.22 -35.65 -33.56
N ASN A 189 0.98 -36.08 -33.47
CA ASN A 189 -0.20 -35.21 -33.59
C ASN A 189 -0.91 -34.97 -32.24
N TYR A 190 -0.18 -35.09 -31.12
CA TYR A 190 -0.78 -34.88 -29.81
C TYR A 190 -1.27 -33.43 -29.62
N THR A 191 -0.52 -32.45 -30.11
CA THR A 191 -0.92 -31.04 -30.06
C THR A 191 -2.24 -30.73 -30.76
N ASP A 192 -2.56 -31.45 -31.86
CA ASP A 192 -3.82 -31.28 -32.59
C ASP A 192 -5.03 -31.77 -31.77
N LYS A 193 -4.82 -32.71 -30.84
CA LYS A 193 -5.86 -33.26 -29.95
C LYS A 193 -6.20 -32.35 -28.77
N LEU A 194 -5.35 -31.38 -28.44
CA LEU A 194 -5.54 -30.51 -27.26
C LEU A 194 -6.70 -29.53 -27.44
N GLY A 195 -7.24 -29.36 -28.63
CA GLY A 195 -8.41 -28.51 -28.90
C GLY A 195 -8.17 -27.00 -28.71
N MET A 196 -7.00 -26.61 -28.25
CA MET A 196 -6.59 -25.20 -28.11
C MET A 196 -5.06 -25.04 -28.32
N PRO A 197 -4.63 -23.84 -28.74
CA PRO A 197 -3.21 -23.57 -28.93
C PRO A 197 -2.41 -23.67 -27.62
N VAL A 198 -1.17 -24.16 -27.69
CA VAL A 198 -0.27 -24.34 -26.53
C VAL A 198 -0.10 -23.05 -25.70
N TYR A 199 -0.02 -21.90 -26.36
CA TYR A 199 0.06 -20.60 -25.63
C TYR A 199 -1.18 -20.32 -24.79
N ALA A 200 -2.37 -20.72 -25.25
CA ALA A 200 -3.61 -20.52 -24.50
C ALA A 200 -3.68 -21.44 -23.28
N ILE A 201 -3.18 -22.68 -23.40
CA ILE A 201 -3.04 -23.61 -22.27
C ILE A 201 -2.09 -23.01 -21.22
N ARG A 202 -0.91 -22.54 -21.63
CA ARG A 202 0.05 -21.89 -20.76
C ARG A 202 -0.56 -20.71 -20.02
N ASP A 203 -1.25 -19.82 -20.73
CA ASP A 203 -1.84 -18.62 -20.13
C ASP A 203 -2.99 -18.98 -19.16
N SER A 204 -3.74 -20.04 -19.45
CA SER A 204 -4.76 -20.58 -18.54
C SER A 204 -4.16 -21.16 -17.26
N ILE A 205 -3.05 -21.90 -17.36
CA ILE A 205 -2.33 -22.44 -16.20
C ILE A 205 -1.80 -21.28 -15.33
N LEU A 206 -1.21 -20.25 -15.93
CA LEU A 206 -0.71 -19.08 -15.22
C LEU A 206 -1.82 -18.34 -14.48
N ASP A 207 -2.96 -18.12 -15.11
CA ASP A 207 -4.14 -17.50 -14.50
C ASP A 207 -4.69 -18.33 -13.34
N PHE A 208 -4.76 -19.64 -13.52
CA PHE A 208 -5.22 -20.56 -12.49
C PHE A 208 -4.30 -20.56 -11.27
N ILE A 209 -2.99 -20.71 -11.47
CA ILE A 209 -2.00 -20.62 -10.38
C ILE A 209 -2.08 -19.27 -9.67
N GLY A 210 -2.23 -18.17 -10.43
CA GLY A 210 -2.42 -16.83 -9.87
C GLY A 210 -3.68 -16.74 -8.99
N LYS A 211 -4.77 -17.33 -9.41
CA LYS A 211 -6.02 -17.36 -8.62
C LYS A 211 -5.89 -18.18 -7.35
N LEU A 212 -5.22 -19.34 -7.40
CA LEU A 212 -4.95 -20.17 -6.23
C LEU A 212 -4.08 -19.41 -5.21
N HIS A 213 -3.01 -18.80 -5.69
CA HIS A 213 -2.10 -18.00 -4.85
C HIS A 213 -2.83 -16.84 -4.17
N ASN A 214 -3.66 -16.08 -4.91
CA ASN A 214 -4.43 -14.97 -4.37
C ASN A 214 -5.46 -15.41 -3.30
N LYS A 215 -5.88 -16.67 -3.35
CA LYS A 215 -6.78 -17.25 -2.35
C LYS A 215 -6.04 -18.00 -1.24
N SER A 216 -4.70 -17.96 -1.22
CA SER A 216 -3.86 -18.70 -0.28
C SER A 216 -4.15 -20.22 -0.25
N VAL A 217 -4.50 -20.79 -1.40
CA VAL A 217 -4.72 -22.23 -1.54
C VAL A 217 -3.36 -22.89 -1.74
N ASP A 218 -3.06 -23.91 -0.95
CA ASP A 218 -1.89 -24.75 -1.15
C ASP A 218 -2.12 -25.70 -2.34
N ILE A 219 -1.35 -25.49 -3.41
CA ILE A 219 -1.45 -26.30 -4.62
C ILE A 219 -1.13 -27.76 -4.34
N GLY A 220 -0.18 -28.04 -3.42
CA GLY A 220 0.19 -29.39 -3.00
C GLY A 220 -0.91 -30.15 -2.25
N ALA A 221 -1.93 -29.44 -1.76
CA ALA A 221 -3.07 -30.05 -1.06
C ALA A 221 -4.27 -30.31 -1.99
N ILE A 222 -4.19 -29.93 -3.27
CA ILE A 222 -5.28 -30.15 -4.23
C ILE A 222 -5.20 -31.58 -4.76
N GLU A 223 -6.24 -32.38 -4.51
CA GLU A 223 -6.32 -33.74 -5.03
C GLU A 223 -6.98 -33.75 -6.43
N PRO A 224 -6.57 -34.70 -7.30
CA PRO A 224 -7.11 -34.85 -8.69
C PRO A 224 -8.62 -34.97 -8.75
N GLN A 225 -9.19 -35.65 -7.78
CA GLN A 225 -10.63 -35.94 -7.68
C GLN A 225 -11.47 -34.66 -7.41
N ASP A 226 -10.86 -33.59 -6.91
CA ASP A 226 -11.55 -32.32 -6.65
C ASP A 226 -12.05 -31.66 -7.95
N PHE A 227 -11.45 -32.01 -9.08
CA PHE A 227 -11.84 -31.55 -10.41
C PHE A 227 -12.79 -32.50 -11.13
N GLY A 228 -13.03 -33.68 -10.54
CA GLY A 228 -13.76 -34.80 -11.16
C GLY A 228 -15.20 -34.55 -11.55
N THR A 229 -15.84 -33.58 -10.93
CA THR A 229 -17.24 -33.22 -11.22
C THR A 229 -17.35 -32.06 -12.21
N LEU A 230 -16.26 -31.41 -12.57
CA LEU A 230 -16.27 -30.18 -13.36
C LEU A 230 -15.85 -30.38 -14.83
N LEU A 231 -15.19 -31.47 -15.13
CA LEU A 231 -14.63 -31.74 -16.46
C LEU A 231 -15.17 -33.08 -17.01
N ASN A 232 -15.33 -33.21 -18.32
CA ASN A 232 -15.68 -34.47 -18.98
C ASN A 232 -14.55 -35.51 -18.77
N ASN A 233 -14.93 -36.78 -18.55
CA ASN A 233 -14.02 -37.87 -18.14
C ASN A 233 -12.74 -38.03 -18.99
N GLU A 234 -12.72 -37.63 -20.25
CA GLU A 234 -11.54 -37.72 -21.12
C GLU A 234 -10.51 -36.62 -20.90
N SER A 235 -10.95 -35.45 -20.45
CA SER A 235 -10.06 -34.28 -20.20
C SER A 235 -9.40 -34.32 -18.83
N HIS A 236 -9.84 -35.18 -17.94
CA HIS A 236 -9.47 -35.26 -16.54
C HIS A 236 -8.04 -35.70 -16.29
N GLY A 237 -7.64 -36.79 -16.92
CA GLY A 237 -6.31 -37.37 -16.75
C GLY A 237 -5.22 -36.42 -17.24
N GLU A 238 -5.51 -35.71 -18.33
CA GLU A 238 -4.55 -34.84 -19.01
C GLU A 238 -4.31 -33.51 -18.25
N LEU A 239 -5.36 -32.94 -17.66
CA LEU A 239 -5.22 -31.69 -16.92
C LEU A 239 -4.49 -31.90 -15.59
N HIS A 240 -4.66 -33.04 -14.96
CA HIS A 240 -3.99 -33.42 -13.73
C HIS A 240 -2.49 -33.63 -13.91
N GLU A 241 -2.08 -34.21 -15.05
CA GLU A 241 -0.66 -34.40 -15.34
C GLU A 241 0.07 -33.08 -15.67
N LEU A 242 -0.69 -32.03 -16.02
CA LEU A 242 -0.18 -30.68 -16.32
C LEU A 242 -0.10 -29.76 -15.10
N LEU A 243 -0.79 -30.04 -14.02
CA LEU A 243 -0.78 -29.29 -12.75
C LEU A 243 0.22 -29.86 -11.76
#